data_ddbbdab5a253d21e465561269a95364b
#
_entry.id   ddbbdab5a253d21e465561269a95364b
#
_cell.length_a   1.000
_cell.length_b   1.000
_cell.length_c   1.000
_cell.angle_alpha   90.00
_cell.angle_beta   90.00
_cell.angle_gamma   90.00
#
_symmetry.space_group_name_H-M   'P 1'
#
loop_
_entity.id
_entity.type
_entity.pdbx_description
1 polymer ?
#
loop_
_entity_poly.entity_id
_entity_poly.type
_entity_poly.pdbx_seq_one_letter_code
_entity_poly.pdbx_strand_id
1 'polypeptide(L)'
;MDINAVLDKLMETGVSAWLDAEGKLRIDKNAPEDIKHLVREHKQELIETRRAQAIVNRPGLRCIRLPLGLLAVTYPLGSDLDEIRWAMKVLRMDSMPLVINDEGFEWISYKEWHRRQIRRICEDYRREQLRQAAEAAEPLPARRRTA
;
A
#
# COMPACT_ATOMS: atom_id res chain seq x y z
N MET A 1 7.38 20.36 -11.96
CA MET A 1 6.26 19.40 -11.95
C MET A 1 6.74 18.10 -11.32
N ASP A 2 6.05 17.59 -10.33
CA ASP A 2 6.44 16.35 -9.71
C ASP A 2 5.86 15.13 -10.47
N ILE A 3 6.28 13.95 -10.06
CA ILE A 3 5.88 12.72 -10.76
C ILE A 3 4.36 12.47 -10.71
N ASN A 4 3.71 12.85 -9.63
CA ASN A 4 2.26 12.67 -9.53
C ASN A 4 1.53 13.56 -10.51
N ALA A 5 2.00 14.78 -10.71
CA ALA A 5 1.44 15.69 -11.70
C ALA A 5 1.64 15.14 -13.14
N VAL A 6 2.78 14.50 -13.40
CA VAL A 6 3.03 13.84 -14.68
C VAL A 6 2.05 12.69 -14.90
N LEU A 7 1.85 11.85 -13.90
CA LEU A 7 0.92 10.72 -13.98
C LEU A 7 -0.52 11.20 -14.19
N ASP A 8 -0.92 12.25 -13.49
CA ASP A 8 -2.25 12.84 -13.67
C ASP A 8 -2.43 13.37 -15.08
N LYS A 9 -1.40 14.01 -15.63
CA LYS A 9 -1.44 14.53 -17.00
C LYS A 9 -1.60 13.42 -18.03
N LEU A 10 -0.90 12.30 -17.83
CA LEU A 10 -1.05 11.12 -18.67
C LEU A 10 -2.47 10.58 -18.61
N MET A 11 -3.06 10.50 -17.41
CA MET A 11 -4.43 10.04 -17.25
C MET A 11 -5.42 10.98 -17.92
N GLU A 12 -5.29 12.27 -17.73
CA GLU A 12 -6.18 13.27 -18.32
C GLU A 12 -6.18 13.23 -19.83
N THR A 13 -5.02 12.98 -20.42
CA THR A 13 -4.87 12.98 -21.88
C THR A 13 -5.11 11.60 -22.50
N GLY A 14 -5.29 10.56 -21.67
CA GLY A 14 -5.49 9.20 -22.16
C GLY A 14 -4.25 8.59 -22.79
N VAL A 15 -3.07 9.16 -22.54
CA VAL A 15 -1.81 8.66 -23.06
C VAL A 15 -1.24 7.62 -22.13
N SER A 16 -0.83 6.47 -22.67
CA SER A 16 -0.19 5.41 -21.89
C SER A 16 1.32 5.48 -21.98
N ALA A 17 1.98 5.31 -20.86
CA ALA A 17 3.43 5.16 -20.79
C ALA A 17 3.71 3.93 -19.92
N TRP A 18 4.46 2.98 -20.46
CA TRP A 18 4.68 1.68 -19.80
C TRP A 18 6.10 1.19 -19.99
N LEU A 19 6.50 0.17 -19.22
CA LEU A 19 7.77 -0.49 -19.42
C LEU A 19 7.57 -1.72 -20.30
N ASP A 20 8.46 -1.92 -21.29
CA ASP A 20 8.44 -3.13 -22.09
C ASP A 20 9.17 -4.27 -21.38
N ALA A 21 9.26 -5.43 -22.02
CA ALA A 21 9.90 -6.61 -21.44
C ALA A 21 11.37 -6.40 -21.11
N GLU A 22 12.03 -5.43 -21.75
CA GLU A 22 13.43 -5.10 -21.52
C GLU A 22 13.61 -4.01 -20.47
N GLY A 23 12.51 -3.51 -19.91
CA GLY A 23 12.54 -2.45 -18.91
C GLY A 23 12.66 -1.04 -19.51
N LYS A 24 12.46 -0.89 -20.80
CA LYS A 24 12.49 0.41 -21.44
C LYS A 24 11.13 1.08 -21.41
N LEU A 25 11.13 2.38 -21.17
CA LEU A 25 9.89 3.16 -21.16
C LEU A 25 9.37 3.37 -22.57
N ARG A 26 8.12 3.02 -22.76
CA ARG A 26 7.42 3.20 -24.04
C ARG A 26 6.25 4.16 -23.85
N ILE A 27 5.88 4.84 -24.91
CA ILE A 27 4.77 5.77 -24.92
C ILE A 27 3.97 5.58 -26.20
N ASP A 28 2.68 5.90 -26.18
CA ASP A 28 1.81 5.81 -27.33
C ASP A 28 2.39 6.59 -28.52
N LYS A 29 2.39 5.99 -29.68
CA LYS A 29 2.92 6.60 -30.91
C LYS A 29 2.21 7.89 -31.26
N ASN A 30 0.93 7.95 -30.95
CA ASN A 30 0.08 9.09 -31.29
C ASN A 30 -0.01 10.14 -30.20
N ALA A 31 0.83 10.05 -29.20
CA ALA A 31 0.85 11.02 -28.11
C ALA A 31 1.23 12.41 -28.64
N PRO A 32 0.61 13.48 -28.15
CA PRO A 32 1.01 14.82 -28.49
C PRO A 32 2.47 15.11 -28.13
N GLU A 33 3.13 15.98 -28.88
CA GLU A 33 4.55 16.28 -28.68
C GLU A 33 4.85 16.87 -27.31
N ASP A 34 3.96 17.67 -26.78
CA ASP A 34 4.13 18.24 -25.43
C ASP A 34 4.12 17.13 -24.36
N ILE A 35 3.29 16.10 -24.53
CA ILE A 35 3.24 14.95 -23.65
C ILE A 35 4.51 14.11 -23.78
N LYS A 36 4.96 13.87 -25.01
CA LYS A 36 6.21 13.15 -25.24
C LYS A 36 7.40 13.85 -24.59
N HIS A 37 7.43 15.17 -24.70
CA HIS A 37 8.46 15.98 -24.07
C HIS A 37 8.42 15.86 -22.54
N LEU A 38 7.24 15.95 -21.96
CA LEU A 38 7.02 15.78 -20.52
C LEU A 38 7.53 14.42 -20.03
N VAL A 39 7.21 13.36 -20.76
CA VAL A 39 7.67 12.01 -20.44
C VAL A 39 9.19 11.92 -20.52
N ARG A 40 9.81 12.52 -21.52
CA ARG A 40 11.28 12.52 -21.63
C ARG A 40 11.94 13.23 -20.47
N GLU A 41 11.39 14.36 -20.04
CA GLU A 41 11.93 15.12 -18.91
C GLU A 41 11.87 14.33 -17.59
N HIS A 42 10.87 13.48 -17.43
CA HIS A 42 10.64 12.70 -16.21
C HIS A 42 10.88 11.21 -16.41
N LYS A 43 11.68 10.88 -17.44
CA LYS A 43 11.89 9.47 -17.83
C LYS A 43 12.32 8.59 -16.70
N GLN A 44 13.34 8.98 -15.94
CA GLN A 44 13.89 8.16 -14.87
C GLN A 44 12.87 7.93 -13.77
N GLU A 45 12.19 8.97 -13.35
CA GLU A 45 11.16 8.86 -12.32
C GLU A 45 10.00 7.98 -12.76
N LEU A 46 9.61 8.08 -14.04
CA LEU A 46 8.55 7.24 -14.59
C LEU A 46 8.97 5.77 -14.63
N ILE A 47 10.20 5.48 -15.02
CA ILE A 47 10.73 4.11 -15.02
C ILE A 47 10.67 3.53 -13.62
N GLU A 48 11.17 4.26 -12.63
CA GLU A 48 11.16 3.81 -11.24
C GLU A 48 9.74 3.60 -10.72
N THR A 49 8.85 4.54 -11.00
CA THR A 49 7.46 4.45 -10.58
C THR A 49 6.76 3.25 -11.21
N ARG A 50 6.95 3.02 -12.50
CA ARG A 50 6.34 1.87 -13.19
C ARG A 50 6.89 0.55 -12.67
N ARG A 51 8.20 0.48 -12.41
CA ARG A 51 8.81 -0.71 -11.80
C ARG A 51 8.23 -0.97 -10.42
N ALA A 52 8.12 0.07 -9.61
CA ALA A 52 7.56 -0.06 -8.26
C ALA A 52 6.10 -0.52 -8.32
N GLN A 53 5.30 0.03 -9.21
CA GLN A 53 3.91 -0.38 -9.40
C GLN A 53 3.81 -1.85 -9.81
N ALA A 54 4.69 -2.30 -10.71
CA ALA A 54 4.71 -3.70 -11.14
C ALA A 54 5.05 -4.64 -9.98
N ILE A 55 5.94 -4.21 -9.10
CA ILE A 55 6.32 -5.01 -7.93
C ILE A 55 5.15 -5.14 -6.95
N VAL A 56 4.50 -4.03 -6.59
CA VAL A 56 3.41 -4.08 -5.61
C VAL A 56 2.14 -4.70 -6.18
N ASN A 57 2.01 -4.77 -7.50
CA ASN A 57 0.87 -5.39 -8.15
C ASN A 57 1.09 -6.87 -8.47
N ARG A 58 2.18 -7.46 -8.03
CA ARG A 58 2.41 -8.90 -8.22
C ARG A 58 1.35 -9.72 -7.51
N PRO A 59 1.00 -10.90 -8.07
CA PRO A 59 0.11 -11.81 -7.36
C PRO A 59 0.65 -12.15 -5.98
N GLY A 60 -0.19 -12.12 -4.99
CA GLY A 60 0.20 -12.41 -3.62
C GLY A 60 0.54 -11.18 -2.79
N LEU A 61 0.83 -10.04 -3.42
CA LEU A 61 0.97 -8.80 -2.66
C LEU A 61 -0.37 -8.09 -2.60
N ARG A 62 -0.75 -7.68 -1.41
CA ARG A 62 -2.01 -6.97 -1.19
C ARG A 62 -1.83 -5.90 -0.16
N CYS A 63 -2.55 -4.80 -0.33
CA CYS A 63 -2.69 -3.81 0.71
C CYS A 63 -3.94 -4.18 1.51
N ILE A 64 -3.80 -4.39 2.80
CA ILE A 64 -4.90 -4.75 3.68
C ILE A 64 -5.14 -3.65 4.70
N ARG A 65 -6.38 -3.55 5.14
CA ARG A 65 -6.77 -2.58 6.15
C ARG A 65 -6.66 -3.22 7.53
N LEU A 66 -5.89 -2.59 8.39
CA LEU A 66 -5.80 -2.97 9.79
C LEU A 66 -6.76 -2.12 10.63
N PRO A 67 -6.99 -2.50 11.89
CA PRO A 67 -7.75 -1.65 12.83
C PRO A 67 -7.13 -0.25 12.94
N LEU A 68 -7.95 0.71 13.35
CA LEU A 68 -7.56 2.11 13.51
C LEU A 68 -7.22 2.81 12.19
N GLY A 69 -7.67 2.27 11.07
CA GLY A 69 -7.41 2.86 9.76
C GLY A 69 -5.99 2.65 9.25
N LEU A 70 -5.21 1.81 9.92
CA LEU A 70 -3.87 1.46 9.48
C LEU A 70 -3.94 0.56 8.24
N LEU A 71 -2.89 0.61 7.44
CA LEU A 71 -2.76 -0.24 6.27
C LEU A 71 -1.48 -1.08 6.39
N ALA A 72 -1.49 -2.26 5.83
CA ALA A 72 -0.32 -3.11 5.76
C ALA A 72 -0.22 -3.73 4.37
N VAL A 73 0.99 -4.08 3.98
CA VAL A 73 1.24 -4.79 2.73
C VAL A 73 1.52 -6.24 3.06
N THR A 74 0.72 -7.16 2.53
CA THR A 74 0.96 -8.60 2.72
C THR A 74 1.77 -9.14 1.57
N TYR A 75 2.61 -10.12 1.86
CA TYR A 75 3.46 -10.75 0.86
C TYR A 75 3.53 -12.25 1.10
N PRO A 76 3.71 -13.06 0.05
CA PRO A 76 3.87 -14.49 0.22
C PRO A 76 5.27 -14.84 0.74
N LEU A 77 5.37 -15.99 1.40
CA LEU A 77 6.64 -16.50 1.88
C LEU A 77 7.62 -16.64 0.72
N GLY A 78 8.86 -16.25 0.91
CA GLY A 78 9.88 -16.34 -0.13
C GLY A 78 10.02 -15.08 -0.99
N SER A 79 9.23 -14.05 -0.72
CA SER A 79 9.34 -12.79 -1.45
C SER A 79 10.64 -12.07 -1.13
N ASP A 80 11.14 -11.31 -2.10
CA ASP A 80 12.29 -10.43 -1.90
C ASP A 80 11.84 -9.18 -1.17
N LEU A 81 12.11 -9.10 0.11
CA LEU A 81 11.67 -8.00 0.95
C LEU A 81 12.35 -6.68 0.61
N ASP A 82 13.60 -6.73 0.20
CA ASP A 82 14.33 -5.51 -0.18
C ASP A 82 13.71 -4.86 -1.40
N GLU A 83 13.31 -5.68 -2.36
CA GLU A 83 12.63 -5.21 -3.56
C GLU A 83 11.26 -4.61 -3.22
N ILE A 84 10.50 -5.27 -2.37
CA ILE A 84 9.18 -4.79 -1.94
C ILE A 84 9.34 -3.47 -1.18
N ARG A 85 10.29 -3.38 -0.27
CA ARG A 85 10.53 -2.15 0.48
C ARG A 85 10.95 -1.00 -0.41
N TRP A 86 11.79 -1.28 -1.39
CA TRP A 86 12.18 -0.28 -2.38
C TRP A 86 10.96 0.25 -3.13
N ALA A 87 10.10 -0.64 -3.61
CA ALA A 87 8.89 -0.27 -4.32
C ALA A 87 7.94 0.54 -3.44
N MET A 88 7.77 0.12 -2.19
CA MET A 88 6.94 0.86 -1.23
C MET A 88 7.49 2.26 -1.00
N LYS A 89 8.80 2.40 -0.89
CA LYS A 89 9.43 3.71 -0.70
C LYS A 89 9.18 4.61 -1.91
N VAL A 90 9.36 4.09 -3.12
CA VAL A 90 9.12 4.84 -4.36
C VAL A 90 7.68 5.33 -4.42
N LEU A 91 6.73 4.48 -4.02
CA LEU A 91 5.31 4.81 -4.04
C LEU A 91 4.82 5.50 -2.75
N ARG A 92 5.74 5.84 -1.86
CA ARG A 92 5.45 6.50 -0.58
C ARG A 92 4.51 5.68 0.32
N MET A 93 4.69 4.36 0.28
CA MET A 93 3.97 3.41 1.12
C MET A 93 4.86 2.86 2.24
N ASP A 94 6.02 3.45 2.44
CA ASP A 94 7.06 2.91 3.32
C ASP A 94 6.70 2.94 4.81
N SER A 95 5.65 3.67 5.17
CA SER A 95 5.13 3.65 6.54
C SER A 95 4.25 2.43 6.84
N MET A 96 3.89 1.66 5.82
CA MET A 96 3.04 0.49 5.99
C MET A 96 3.88 -0.71 6.43
N PRO A 97 3.45 -1.47 7.43
CA PRO A 97 4.17 -2.68 7.83
C PRO A 97 4.04 -3.78 6.78
N LEU A 98 5.06 -4.63 6.72
CA LEU A 98 5.05 -5.83 5.88
C LEU A 98 4.62 -7.02 6.73
N VAL A 99 3.71 -7.81 6.22
CA VAL A 99 3.14 -8.94 6.93
C VAL A 99 3.12 -10.16 6.01
N ILE A 100 3.60 -11.29 6.50
CA ILE A 100 3.54 -12.53 5.73
C ILE A 100 2.08 -12.95 5.59
N ASN A 101 1.71 -13.27 4.37
CA ASN A 101 0.39 -13.79 4.06
C ASN A 101 0.48 -15.32 3.99
N ASP A 102 -0.31 -16.02 4.77
CA ASP A 102 -0.39 -17.47 4.67
C ASP A 102 -1.56 -17.89 3.79
N GLU A 103 -1.65 -19.19 3.54
CA GLU A 103 -2.61 -19.74 2.58
C GLU A 103 -4.08 -19.54 2.95
N GLY A 104 -4.38 -19.29 4.18
CA GLY A 104 -5.75 -19.10 4.64
C GLY A 104 -6.22 -17.66 4.60
N PHE A 105 -5.46 -16.78 3.96
CA PHE A 105 -5.68 -15.34 3.99
C PHE A 105 -5.54 -14.75 5.40
N GLU A 106 -5.06 -15.54 6.33
CA GLU A 106 -4.67 -15.04 7.62
C GLU A 106 -3.30 -14.43 7.46
N TRP A 107 -3.21 -13.15 7.66
CA TRP A 107 -1.92 -12.50 7.58
C TRP A 107 -1.16 -12.73 8.88
N ILE A 108 0.14 -12.99 8.74
CA ILE A 108 1.02 -13.28 9.87
C ILE A 108 2.20 -12.34 9.76
N SER A 109 2.65 -11.82 10.87
CA SER A 109 3.85 -11.01 10.85
C SER A 109 5.06 -11.88 10.51
N TYR A 110 6.03 -11.30 9.83
CA TYR A 110 7.23 -12.02 9.44
C TYR A 110 8.17 -12.27 10.63
N LYS A 111 7.91 -11.65 11.77
CA LYS A 111 8.63 -11.86 13.02
C LYS A 111 7.64 -11.97 14.15
N GLU A 112 7.97 -12.75 15.15
CA GLU A 112 7.10 -12.96 16.29
C GLU A 112 6.71 -11.67 17.01
N TRP A 113 7.65 -10.76 17.17
CA TRP A 113 7.32 -9.50 17.85
C TRP A 113 6.39 -8.61 17.01
N HIS A 114 6.49 -8.67 15.68
CA HIS A 114 5.56 -7.98 14.79
C HIS A 114 4.17 -8.55 14.98
N ARG A 115 4.06 -9.88 15.01
CA ARG A 115 2.80 -10.56 15.23
C ARG A 115 2.17 -10.13 16.54
N ARG A 116 2.97 -10.07 17.60
CA ARG A 116 2.50 -9.64 18.92
C ARG A 116 2.03 -8.19 18.90
N GLN A 117 2.74 -7.32 18.23
CA GLN A 117 2.34 -5.91 18.14
C GLN A 117 1.05 -5.74 17.35
N ILE A 118 0.91 -6.45 16.25
CA ILE A 118 -0.33 -6.40 15.46
C ILE A 118 -1.49 -6.93 16.29
N ARG A 119 -1.28 -8.03 16.99
CA ARG A 119 -2.31 -8.59 17.87
C ARG A 119 -2.71 -7.59 18.96
N ARG A 120 -1.74 -6.93 19.55
CA ARG A 120 -2.00 -5.91 20.57
C ARG A 120 -2.80 -4.75 20.01
N ILE A 121 -2.46 -4.28 18.83
CA ILE A 121 -3.21 -3.21 18.16
C ILE A 121 -4.67 -3.64 17.93
N CYS A 122 -4.88 -4.86 17.50
CA CYS A 122 -6.24 -5.39 17.29
C CYS A 122 -7.01 -5.50 18.58
N GLU A 123 -6.36 -5.97 19.65
CA GLU A 123 -6.98 -6.08 20.96
C GLU A 123 -7.32 -4.72 21.56
N ASP A 124 -6.42 -3.75 21.44
CA ASP A 124 -6.64 -2.40 21.92
C ASP A 124 -7.78 -1.73 21.15
N TYR A 125 -7.82 -1.92 19.85
CA TYR A 125 -8.90 -1.39 19.02
C TYR A 125 -10.25 -1.99 19.44
N ARG A 126 -10.31 -3.30 19.61
CA ARG A 126 -11.53 -3.97 20.05
C ARG A 126 -11.98 -3.47 21.40
N ARG A 127 -11.03 -3.33 22.33
CA ARG A 127 -11.34 -2.82 23.68
C ARG A 127 -11.91 -1.41 23.61
N GLU A 128 -11.31 -0.55 22.77
CA GLU A 128 -11.78 0.81 22.60
C GLU A 128 -13.17 0.85 21.98
N GLN A 129 -13.47 -0.02 21.01
CA GLN A 129 -14.79 -0.12 20.43
C GLN A 129 -15.83 -0.52 21.46
N LEU A 130 -15.50 -1.48 22.31
CA LEU A 130 -16.40 -1.92 23.37
C LEU A 130 -16.63 -0.81 24.40
N ARG A 131 -15.59 -0.07 24.75
CA ARG A 131 -15.70 1.05 25.67
C ARG A 131 -16.62 2.13 25.11
N GLN A 132 -16.44 2.50 23.85
CA GLN A 132 -17.28 3.50 23.19
C GLN A 132 -18.73 3.04 23.12
N ALA A 133 -18.96 1.78 22.83
CA ALA A 133 -20.30 1.22 22.78
C ALA A 133 -20.97 1.25 24.15
N ALA A 134 -20.22 0.95 25.21
CA ALA A 134 -20.74 1.00 26.57
C ALA A 134 -21.09 2.43 26.98
N GLU A 135 -20.26 3.40 26.64
CA GLU A 135 -20.54 4.80 26.91
C GLU A 135 -21.76 5.30 26.17
N ALA A 136 -21.88 4.91 24.90
CA ALA A 136 -23.03 5.30 24.09
C ALA A 136 -24.34 4.69 24.60
N ALA A 137 -24.24 3.50 25.18
CA ALA A 137 -25.41 2.80 25.72
C ALA A 137 -25.82 3.28 27.11
N GLU A 138 -24.94 4.03 27.81
CA GLU A 138 -25.18 4.53 29.09
C GLU A 138 -26.41 5.37 29.10
N PRO A 139 -27.46 5.22 29.72
CA PRO A 139 -27.42 5.84 31.01
C PRO A 139 -27.48 4.91 32.23
N LEU A 140 -27.18 3.70 32.11
CA LEU A 140 -27.29 2.79 33.21
C LEU A 140 -25.96 2.61 33.94
N PRO A 141 -25.64 3.50 34.85
CA PRO A 141 -24.34 3.48 35.52
C PRO A 141 -24.04 2.20 36.28
N ALA A 142 -25.05 1.55 36.76
CA ALA A 142 -24.86 0.31 37.52
C ALA A 142 -24.29 -0.82 36.70
N ARG A 143 -24.35 -0.70 35.38
CA ARG A 143 -23.85 -1.77 34.59
C ARG A 143 -22.57 -1.56 34.03
N ARG A 144 -21.97 -0.60 34.40
CA ARG A 144 -20.77 -0.41 33.83
C ARG A 144 -19.81 -1.15 34.35
N ARG A 145 -19.55 -1.78 34.50
CA ARG A 145 -18.63 -2.36 34.89
C ARG A 145 -18.01 -3.17 34.58
N THR A 146 -17.84 -3.37 34.25
CA THR A 146 -17.32 -4.17 34.27
C THR A 146 -16.41 -4.63 33.78
N ALA A 147 -15.88 -4.77 33.71
CA ALA A 147 -14.83 -5.29 33.54
C ALA A 147 -14.05 -5.88 32.75
#